data_2ab91dd972248d32d2b249825a291050
#
_entry.id   2ab91dd972248d32d2b249825a291050
#
_cell.length_a   1.000
_cell.length_b   1.000
_cell.length_c   1.000
_cell.angle_alpha   90.00
_cell.angle_beta   90.00
_cell.angle_gamma   90.00
#
_symmetry.space_group_name_H-M   'P 1'
#
loop_
_entity.id
_entity.type
_entity.pdbx_description
1 polymer ?
#
loop_
_entity_poly.entity_id
_entity_poly.type
_entity_poly.pdbx_seq_one_letter_code
_entity_poly.pdbx_strand_id
1 'polypeptide(L)'
;MKKILLLSIFLISALFAQNSVVRQFSKAFADVAEKAKPAVVTIITDKVISMRQFDDFGFFFQPSPPRQREFKTNALGSGVIVDSKKGYILTNNHVVDDMDGIRVKLIDKREFDATIIGTDPKTDLAILQIDAENLDDIRMGDSDELRVGEWVMAVGSPFSENLSHTVTTGIVSAIGRSNILDSGSYEDFIQTDAAINPGNSGGALLNMDGELIGINTAIATGGYEKGNRGVGFAIPSSMANRIMSDLIDKGYVTRSWLGVIIQDLDSETADALDIDTRNGALIADVVKDSPAEAAGIQEGDVIIEFNGKSIANTANLKNVVSLSTPESTNRVKVIRDGTPKTVKVTLQELPENPRQFVSRERTTTNDFGLQLKKINSSLRKQYEIDSDQDGLVVTRIDRNGEAFQKGIREGDLVKRVGTEKVESINAFNRLVEKSKSKGTVLLLVKKPGGGSRYFTLNL
;
A
#
# COMPACT_ATOMS: atom_id res chain seq x y z
N MET A 1 -67.82 -17.19 -7.82
CA MET A 1 -67.18 -16.69 -9.02
C MET A 1 -66.48 -15.31 -8.85
N LYS A 2 -67.16 -14.28 -8.29
CA LYS A 2 -66.52 -12.93 -8.10
C LYS A 2 -65.23 -12.92 -7.24
N LYS A 3 -65.16 -13.75 -6.15
CA LYS A 3 -63.94 -13.84 -5.29
C LYS A 3 -62.76 -14.50 -5.97
N ILE A 4 -62.97 -15.49 -6.85
CA ILE A 4 -61.93 -16.15 -7.64
C ILE A 4 -61.39 -15.22 -8.71
N LEU A 5 -62.25 -14.42 -9.37
CA LEU A 5 -61.83 -13.45 -10.35
C LEU A 5 -60.98 -12.31 -9.75
N LEU A 6 -61.35 -11.84 -8.54
CA LEU A 6 -60.55 -10.84 -7.82
C LEU A 6 -59.18 -11.37 -7.39
N LEU A 7 -59.11 -12.63 -6.98
CA LEU A 7 -57.83 -13.27 -6.58
C LEU A 7 -56.90 -13.48 -7.78
N SER A 8 -57.45 -13.87 -8.95
CA SER A 8 -56.69 -14.00 -10.19
C SER A 8 -56.18 -12.66 -10.74
N ILE A 9 -56.98 -11.59 -10.64
CA ILE A 9 -56.55 -10.23 -11.04
C ILE A 9 -55.42 -9.74 -10.13
N PHE A 10 -55.50 -10.00 -8.81
CA PHE A 10 -54.44 -9.65 -7.85
C PHE A 10 -53.13 -10.43 -8.08
N LEU A 11 -53.21 -11.75 -8.39
CA LEU A 11 -52.06 -12.55 -8.77
C LEU A 11 -51.41 -12.09 -10.08
N ILE A 12 -52.20 -11.74 -11.07
CA ILE A 12 -51.68 -11.25 -12.36
C ILE A 12 -51.03 -9.87 -12.20
N SER A 13 -51.63 -8.96 -11.42
CA SER A 13 -51.03 -7.65 -11.15
C SER A 13 -49.73 -7.75 -10.34
N ALA A 14 -49.63 -8.68 -9.41
CA ALA A 14 -48.42 -8.96 -8.65
C ALA A 14 -47.27 -9.50 -9.55
N LEU A 15 -47.59 -10.38 -10.52
CA LEU A 15 -46.65 -10.90 -11.52
C LEU A 15 -46.16 -9.79 -12.47
N PHE A 16 -47.03 -8.89 -12.92
CA PHE A 16 -46.62 -7.75 -13.74
C PHE A 16 -45.79 -6.73 -12.96
N ALA A 17 -46.08 -6.48 -11.67
CA ALA A 17 -45.29 -5.62 -10.82
C ALA A 17 -43.88 -6.17 -10.58
N GLN A 18 -43.77 -7.50 -10.34
CA GLN A 18 -42.48 -8.16 -10.15
C GLN A 18 -41.63 -8.09 -11.43
N ASN A 19 -42.20 -8.27 -12.62
CA ASN A 19 -41.48 -8.13 -13.88
C ASN A 19 -41.05 -6.68 -14.14
N SER A 20 -41.80 -5.66 -13.65
CA SER A 20 -41.43 -4.26 -13.81
C SER A 20 -40.22 -3.89 -12.96
N VAL A 21 -40.10 -4.38 -11.72
CA VAL A 21 -38.95 -4.14 -10.82
C VAL A 21 -37.65 -4.76 -11.37
N VAL A 22 -37.72 -6.00 -11.83
CA VAL A 22 -36.57 -6.67 -12.44
C VAL A 22 -36.05 -5.93 -13.69
N ARG A 23 -36.99 -5.46 -14.53
CA ARG A 23 -36.63 -4.67 -15.73
C ARG A 23 -36.02 -3.31 -15.36
N GLN A 24 -36.56 -2.63 -14.34
CA GLN A 24 -36.04 -1.36 -13.86
C GLN A 24 -34.62 -1.55 -13.31
N PHE A 25 -34.37 -2.61 -12.51
CA PHE A 25 -33.07 -2.97 -12.01
C PHE A 25 -32.07 -3.22 -13.16
N SER A 26 -32.42 -4.09 -14.13
CA SER A 26 -31.58 -4.33 -15.29
C SER A 26 -31.29 -3.08 -16.11
N LYS A 27 -32.30 -2.19 -16.24
CA LYS A 27 -32.17 -0.91 -16.95
C LYS A 27 -31.16 0.01 -16.25
N ALA A 28 -31.19 0.08 -14.91
CA ALA A 28 -30.25 0.92 -14.15
C ALA A 28 -28.79 0.57 -14.49
N PHE A 29 -28.42 -0.71 -14.53
CA PHE A 29 -27.07 -1.13 -14.93
C PHE A 29 -26.74 -0.77 -16.38
N ALA A 30 -27.71 -0.94 -17.30
CA ALA A 30 -27.50 -0.60 -18.70
C ALA A 30 -27.29 0.92 -18.88
N ASP A 31 -28.09 1.74 -18.19
CA ASP A 31 -27.99 3.20 -18.25
C ASP A 31 -26.64 3.70 -17.71
N VAL A 32 -26.14 3.12 -16.59
CA VAL A 32 -24.80 3.43 -16.04
C VAL A 32 -23.71 3.05 -17.04
N ALA A 33 -23.79 1.84 -17.61
CA ALA A 33 -22.82 1.39 -18.59
C ALA A 33 -22.77 2.26 -19.84
N GLU A 34 -23.95 2.65 -20.37
CA GLU A 34 -24.07 3.49 -21.56
C GLU A 34 -23.45 4.87 -21.33
N LYS A 35 -23.71 5.47 -20.16
CA LYS A 35 -23.19 6.78 -19.76
C LYS A 35 -21.66 6.76 -19.52
N ALA A 36 -21.12 5.68 -18.94
CA ALA A 36 -19.75 5.64 -18.52
C ALA A 36 -18.75 5.21 -19.62
N LYS A 37 -19.17 4.31 -20.51
CA LYS A 37 -18.28 3.76 -21.57
C LYS A 37 -17.55 4.81 -22.41
N PRO A 38 -18.16 5.93 -22.83
CA PRO A 38 -17.46 6.93 -23.65
C PRO A 38 -16.25 7.55 -22.97
N ALA A 39 -16.24 7.64 -21.65
CA ALA A 39 -15.14 8.19 -20.89
C ALA A 39 -14.07 7.14 -20.47
N VAL A 40 -14.31 5.85 -20.71
CA VAL A 40 -13.31 4.81 -20.48
C VAL A 40 -12.57 4.51 -21.78
N VAL A 41 -11.24 4.55 -21.74
CA VAL A 41 -10.38 4.39 -22.92
C VAL A 41 -9.53 3.13 -22.83
N THR A 42 -9.09 2.63 -23.99
CA THR A 42 -8.07 1.60 -24.09
C THR A 42 -6.71 2.27 -24.23
N ILE A 43 -5.75 1.89 -23.38
CA ILE A 43 -4.35 2.32 -23.45
C ILE A 43 -3.56 1.20 -24.10
N ILE A 44 -2.84 1.54 -25.17
CA ILE A 44 -1.97 0.65 -25.93
C ILE A 44 -0.55 1.16 -25.71
N THR A 45 0.31 0.33 -25.15
CA THR A 45 1.70 0.69 -24.88
C THR A 45 2.63 -0.17 -25.71
N ASP A 46 3.66 0.47 -26.26
CA ASP A 46 4.69 -0.17 -27.08
C ASP A 46 6.01 -0.19 -26.29
N LYS A 47 6.68 -1.36 -26.26
CA LYS A 47 8.03 -1.50 -25.72
C LYS A 47 8.95 -2.15 -26.75
N VAL A 48 10.10 -1.52 -26.99
CA VAL A 48 11.13 -2.03 -27.88
C VAL A 48 12.17 -2.81 -27.08
N ILE A 49 12.16 -4.12 -27.23
CA ILE A 49 13.15 -4.99 -26.57
C ILE A 49 14.26 -5.31 -27.56
N SER A 50 15.48 -4.83 -27.30
CA SER A 50 16.66 -5.19 -28.08
C SER A 50 17.31 -6.46 -27.51
N MET A 51 17.18 -7.57 -28.21
CA MET A 51 17.91 -8.81 -27.90
C MET A 51 19.17 -8.92 -28.73
N ARG A 52 20.31 -9.14 -28.08
CA ARG A 52 21.54 -9.58 -28.75
C ARG A 52 21.42 -11.07 -29.05
N GLN A 53 21.17 -11.42 -30.29
CA GLN A 53 21.20 -12.79 -30.73
C GLN A 53 22.63 -13.16 -31.13
N PHE A 54 23.27 -14.07 -30.40
CA PHE A 54 24.48 -14.74 -30.85
C PHE A 54 24.02 -15.86 -31.79
N ASP A 55 24.40 -15.76 -33.07
CA ASP A 55 24.20 -16.88 -34.02
C ASP A 55 25.19 -17.99 -33.65
N ASP A 56 24.73 -18.98 -32.90
CA ASP A 56 25.52 -20.18 -32.53
C ASP A 56 26.02 -20.97 -33.72
N PHE A 57 25.55 -20.72 -34.93
CA PHE A 57 25.97 -21.40 -36.16
C PHE A 57 27.15 -20.73 -36.88
N GLY A 58 27.52 -19.50 -36.49
CA GLY A 58 28.57 -18.71 -37.15
C GLY A 58 29.99 -18.92 -36.63
N PHE A 59 30.19 -19.73 -35.59
CA PHE A 59 31.49 -19.86 -34.94
C PHE A 59 32.59 -20.51 -35.78
N PHE A 60 32.23 -21.16 -36.90
CA PHE A 60 33.18 -21.87 -37.76
C PHE A 60 33.61 -21.13 -39.03
N PHE A 61 32.94 -20.07 -39.49
CA PHE A 61 33.25 -19.52 -40.82
C PHE A 61 33.44 -18.02 -40.95
N GLN A 62 33.02 -17.15 -40.07
CA GLN A 62 33.40 -15.72 -39.93
C GLN A 62 32.73 -15.11 -38.70
N PRO A 63 33.43 -14.27 -37.86
CA PRO A 63 32.79 -13.52 -36.81
C PRO A 63 31.94 -12.41 -37.43
N SER A 64 30.63 -12.66 -37.55
CA SER A 64 29.69 -11.60 -37.89
C SER A 64 29.38 -10.78 -36.64
N PRO A 65 29.31 -9.44 -36.72
CA PRO A 65 28.93 -8.64 -35.57
C PRO A 65 27.52 -9.05 -35.12
N PRO A 66 27.26 -9.11 -33.79
CA PRO A 66 25.96 -9.50 -33.27
C PRO A 66 24.87 -8.59 -33.85
N ARG A 67 23.90 -9.17 -34.52
CA ARG A 67 22.75 -8.43 -35.05
C ARG A 67 21.82 -8.13 -33.88
N GLN A 68 21.61 -6.86 -33.57
CA GLN A 68 20.54 -6.40 -32.71
C GLN A 68 19.22 -6.59 -33.47
N ARG A 69 18.34 -7.42 -32.94
CA ARG A 69 16.94 -7.46 -33.40
C ARG A 69 16.09 -6.76 -32.35
N GLU A 70 15.37 -5.76 -32.79
CA GLU A 70 14.35 -5.07 -32.01
C GLU A 70 13.03 -5.81 -32.16
N PHE A 71 12.46 -6.19 -31.04
CA PHE A 71 11.11 -6.75 -30.96
C PHE A 71 10.22 -5.71 -30.31
N LYS A 72 9.12 -5.34 -30.98
CA LYS A 72 8.07 -4.54 -30.40
C LYS A 72 7.09 -5.46 -29.68
N THR A 73 6.90 -5.26 -28.41
CA THR A 73 5.84 -5.91 -27.62
C THR A 73 4.83 -4.85 -27.23
N ASN A 74 3.54 -5.20 -27.40
CA ASN A 74 2.43 -4.32 -27.03
C ASN A 74 1.78 -4.85 -25.75
N ALA A 75 1.49 -3.95 -24.81
CA ALA A 75 0.65 -4.26 -23.67
C ALA A 75 -0.64 -3.41 -23.73
N LEU A 76 -1.66 -3.89 -23.05
CA LEU A 76 -2.97 -3.23 -23.00
C LEU A 76 -3.33 -2.92 -21.57
N GLY A 77 -3.91 -1.74 -21.39
CA GLY A 77 -4.53 -1.28 -20.16
C GLY A 77 -5.76 -0.45 -20.47
N SER A 78 -6.32 0.13 -19.43
CA SER A 78 -7.46 1.03 -19.50
C SER A 78 -7.11 2.39 -18.88
N GLY A 79 -7.92 3.39 -19.19
CA GLY A 79 -7.85 4.70 -18.58
C GLY A 79 -9.25 5.29 -18.46
N VAL A 80 -9.38 6.33 -17.65
CA VAL A 80 -10.63 7.07 -17.43
C VAL A 80 -10.38 8.54 -17.73
N ILE A 81 -11.14 9.12 -18.66
CA ILE A 81 -11.13 10.55 -18.93
C ILE A 81 -11.77 11.26 -17.74
N VAL A 82 -10.99 12.10 -17.06
CA VAL A 82 -11.39 12.85 -15.86
C VAL A 82 -11.54 14.35 -16.09
N ASP A 83 -11.05 14.85 -17.21
CA ASP A 83 -11.23 16.23 -17.69
C ASP A 83 -11.29 16.23 -19.23
N SER A 84 -12.50 16.32 -19.76
CA SER A 84 -12.76 16.30 -21.21
C SER A 84 -12.21 17.51 -21.95
N LYS A 85 -12.04 18.65 -21.27
CA LYS A 85 -11.54 19.90 -21.89
C LYS A 85 -10.02 19.90 -22.04
N LYS A 86 -9.32 19.30 -21.08
CA LYS A 86 -7.85 19.22 -21.06
C LYS A 86 -7.32 17.90 -21.61
N GLY A 87 -8.21 16.93 -21.86
CA GLY A 87 -7.84 15.61 -22.33
C GLY A 87 -7.08 14.78 -21.28
N TYR A 88 -7.31 15.04 -19.97
CA TYR A 88 -6.65 14.27 -18.90
C TYR A 88 -7.29 12.92 -18.70
N ILE A 89 -6.44 11.91 -18.61
CA ILE A 89 -6.82 10.51 -18.42
C ILE A 89 -6.08 9.97 -17.20
N LEU A 90 -6.84 9.44 -16.25
CA LEU A 90 -6.32 8.76 -15.07
C LEU A 90 -6.18 7.26 -15.37
N THR A 91 -5.04 6.68 -15.01
CA THR A 91 -4.73 5.25 -15.21
C THR A 91 -3.79 4.75 -14.11
N ASN A 92 -3.39 3.47 -14.17
CA ASN A 92 -2.36 2.94 -13.29
C ASN A 92 -0.95 3.26 -13.82
N ASN A 93 0.00 3.46 -12.89
CA ASN A 93 1.40 3.68 -13.22
C ASN A 93 1.99 2.45 -13.96
N HIS A 94 1.72 1.23 -13.47
CA HIS A 94 2.26 0.01 -14.07
C HIS A 94 1.81 -0.22 -15.54
N VAL A 95 0.74 0.46 -15.99
CA VAL A 95 0.29 0.40 -17.40
C VAL A 95 1.22 1.19 -18.30
N VAL A 96 1.85 2.27 -17.81
CA VAL A 96 2.62 3.22 -18.60
C VAL A 96 4.11 3.26 -18.23
N ASP A 97 4.50 2.57 -17.17
CA ASP A 97 5.87 2.58 -16.64
C ASP A 97 6.85 1.88 -17.61
N ASP A 98 7.97 2.57 -17.90
CA ASP A 98 9.05 2.06 -18.77
C ASP A 98 8.57 1.67 -20.19
N MET A 99 7.60 2.44 -20.76
CA MET A 99 7.08 2.26 -22.11
C MET A 99 7.66 3.32 -23.07
N ASP A 100 8.01 2.89 -24.32
CA ASP A 100 8.58 3.76 -25.34
C ASP A 100 7.53 4.60 -26.09
N GLY A 101 6.28 4.10 -26.15
CA GLY A 101 5.15 4.78 -26.78
C GLY A 101 3.84 4.46 -26.09
N ILE A 102 2.96 5.46 -25.99
CA ILE A 102 1.65 5.33 -25.38
C ILE A 102 0.61 5.90 -26.33
N ARG A 103 -0.38 5.09 -26.70
CA ARG A 103 -1.52 5.51 -27.50
C ARG A 103 -2.82 5.23 -26.75
N VAL A 104 -3.77 6.13 -26.92
CA VAL A 104 -5.11 6.05 -26.36
C VAL A 104 -6.11 5.85 -27.46
N LYS A 105 -6.94 4.83 -27.34
CA LYS A 105 -8.03 4.52 -28.26
C LYS A 105 -9.38 4.74 -27.58
N LEU A 106 -10.20 5.58 -28.17
CA LEU A 106 -11.54 5.92 -27.71
C LEU A 106 -12.58 4.87 -28.16
N ILE A 107 -13.78 4.92 -27.60
CA ILE A 107 -14.89 4.04 -27.96
C ILE A 107 -15.32 4.19 -29.42
N ASP A 108 -15.20 5.39 -30.00
CA ASP A 108 -15.50 5.69 -31.40
C ASP A 108 -14.37 5.30 -32.36
N LYS A 109 -13.32 4.65 -31.85
CA LYS A 109 -12.13 4.15 -32.57
C LYS A 109 -11.12 5.24 -32.96
N ARG A 110 -11.30 6.48 -32.57
CA ARG A 110 -10.23 7.49 -32.70
C ARG A 110 -9.03 7.07 -31.84
N GLU A 111 -7.83 7.26 -32.35
CA GLU A 111 -6.57 6.96 -31.66
C GLU A 111 -5.73 8.23 -31.58
N PHE A 112 -5.08 8.44 -30.43
CA PHE A 112 -4.25 9.60 -30.14
C PHE A 112 -2.97 9.15 -29.44
N ASP A 113 -1.85 9.80 -29.76
CA ASP A 113 -0.65 9.69 -28.95
C ASP A 113 -0.90 10.39 -27.61
N ALA A 114 -0.43 9.79 -26.53
CA ALA A 114 -0.59 10.32 -25.18
C ALA A 114 0.75 10.68 -24.57
N THR A 115 0.77 11.78 -23.81
CA THR A 115 1.92 12.21 -23.02
C THR A 115 1.68 11.94 -21.55
N ILE A 116 2.70 11.51 -20.81
CA ILE A 116 2.66 11.36 -19.36
C ILE A 116 2.79 12.74 -18.73
N ILE A 117 1.80 13.17 -17.94
CA ILE A 117 1.84 14.42 -17.18
C ILE A 117 2.52 14.20 -15.83
N GLY A 118 2.26 13.06 -15.20
CA GLY A 118 2.91 12.69 -13.95
C GLY A 118 2.57 11.25 -13.56
N THR A 119 3.45 10.67 -12.74
CA THR A 119 3.30 9.29 -12.25
C THR A 119 3.58 9.19 -10.77
N ASP A 120 2.93 8.24 -10.11
CA ASP A 120 3.18 7.88 -8.74
C ASP A 120 3.25 6.36 -8.56
N PRO A 121 4.46 5.78 -8.64
CA PRO A 121 4.64 4.34 -8.45
C PRO A 121 4.18 3.82 -7.08
N LYS A 122 4.14 4.69 -6.05
CA LYS A 122 3.78 4.28 -4.68
C LYS A 122 2.29 4.08 -4.47
N THR A 123 1.43 4.74 -5.25
CA THR A 123 -0.02 4.51 -5.27
C THR A 123 -0.48 3.81 -6.53
N ASP A 124 0.45 3.54 -7.46
CA ASP A 124 0.17 2.95 -8.77
C ASP A 124 -0.80 3.78 -9.62
N LEU A 125 -0.65 5.12 -9.62
CA LEU A 125 -1.45 6.04 -10.43
C LEU A 125 -0.58 6.84 -11.41
N ALA A 126 -1.16 7.18 -12.55
CA ALA A 126 -0.57 8.04 -13.57
C ALA A 126 -1.63 8.92 -14.23
N ILE A 127 -1.22 10.11 -14.67
CA ILE A 127 -2.03 11.02 -15.50
C ILE A 127 -1.40 11.10 -16.89
N LEU A 128 -2.22 10.80 -17.89
CA LEU A 128 -1.90 11.01 -19.29
C LEU A 128 -2.69 12.21 -19.82
N GLN A 129 -2.20 12.77 -20.93
CA GLN A 129 -2.90 13.80 -21.70
C GLN A 129 -2.94 13.42 -23.17
N ILE A 130 -4.09 13.61 -23.77
CA ILE A 130 -4.30 13.56 -25.23
C ILE A 130 -4.81 14.91 -25.75
N ASP A 131 -4.46 15.23 -26.98
CA ASP A 131 -5.00 16.40 -27.70
C ASP A 131 -6.18 15.95 -28.57
N ALA A 132 -7.38 16.02 -28.02
CA ALA A 132 -8.60 15.54 -28.68
C ALA A 132 -9.81 16.40 -28.30
N GLU A 133 -10.70 16.59 -29.27
CA GLU A 133 -11.98 17.25 -29.07
C GLU A 133 -13.14 16.25 -28.92
N ASN A 134 -14.27 16.73 -28.39
CA ASN A 134 -15.48 15.93 -28.20
C ASN A 134 -15.21 14.68 -27.37
N LEU A 135 -14.66 14.88 -26.19
CA LEU A 135 -14.46 13.86 -25.17
C LEU A 135 -15.58 13.90 -24.13
N ASP A 136 -15.95 12.74 -23.64
CA ASP A 136 -16.80 12.59 -22.45
C ASP A 136 -15.93 12.31 -21.25
N ASP A 137 -16.27 12.90 -20.08
CA ASP A 137 -15.60 12.62 -18.81
C ASP A 137 -16.55 11.99 -17.78
N ILE A 138 -15.97 11.34 -16.78
CA ILE A 138 -16.71 10.76 -15.66
C ILE A 138 -16.59 11.68 -14.44
N ARG A 139 -17.72 11.96 -13.80
CA ARG A 139 -17.74 12.64 -12.53
C ARG A 139 -17.08 11.80 -11.44
N MET A 140 -16.20 12.41 -10.65
CA MET A 140 -15.64 11.80 -9.46
C MET A 140 -16.71 11.67 -8.38
N GLY A 141 -16.88 10.45 -7.86
CA GLY A 141 -17.70 10.16 -6.68
C GLY A 141 -16.84 10.17 -5.40
N ASP A 142 -17.49 10.05 -4.26
CA ASP A 142 -16.83 9.99 -2.94
C ASP A 142 -16.73 8.55 -2.45
N SER A 143 -15.51 7.99 -2.51
CA SER A 143 -15.26 6.63 -2.01
C SER A 143 -15.21 6.51 -0.49
N ASP A 144 -15.12 7.63 0.25
CA ASP A 144 -15.13 7.61 1.72
C ASP A 144 -16.56 7.34 2.26
N GLU A 145 -17.61 7.55 1.43
CA GLU A 145 -19.01 7.27 1.79
C GLU A 145 -19.45 5.85 1.45
N LEU A 146 -18.62 5.04 0.79
CA LEU A 146 -18.94 3.68 0.36
C LEU A 146 -19.22 2.75 1.55
N ARG A 147 -20.19 1.87 1.35
CA ARG A 147 -20.55 0.82 2.30
C ARG A 147 -20.40 -0.56 1.67
N VAL A 148 -19.93 -1.50 2.45
CA VAL A 148 -19.88 -2.92 2.05
C VAL A 148 -21.29 -3.41 1.69
N GLY A 149 -21.40 -4.08 0.54
CA GLY A 149 -22.65 -4.56 -0.02
C GLY A 149 -23.29 -3.64 -1.08
N GLU A 150 -22.80 -2.43 -1.29
CA GLU A 150 -23.27 -1.55 -2.38
C GLU A 150 -22.85 -2.10 -3.75
N TRP A 151 -23.77 -2.00 -4.72
CA TRP A 151 -23.50 -2.40 -6.09
C TRP A 151 -22.49 -1.50 -6.77
N VAL A 152 -21.57 -2.13 -7.50
CA VAL A 152 -20.55 -1.44 -8.28
C VAL A 152 -20.42 -2.04 -9.67
N MET A 153 -19.88 -1.24 -10.60
CA MET A 153 -19.65 -1.62 -11.97
C MET A 153 -18.20 -1.33 -12.35
N ALA A 154 -17.48 -2.35 -12.80
CA ALA A 154 -16.14 -2.19 -13.35
C ALA A 154 -16.22 -2.12 -14.89
N VAL A 155 -15.52 -1.14 -15.47
CA VAL A 155 -15.43 -0.90 -16.91
C VAL A 155 -13.95 -0.85 -17.31
N GLY A 156 -13.59 -1.55 -18.39
CA GLY A 156 -12.22 -1.58 -18.89
C GLY A 156 -12.08 -2.39 -20.18
N SER A 157 -10.83 -2.65 -20.59
CA SER A 157 -10.49 -3.33 -21.87
C SER A 157 -9.65 -4.59 -21.61
N PRO A 158 -10.25 -5.68 -21.09
CA PRO A 158 -9.52 -6.87 -20.69
C PRO A 158 -8.98 -7.65 -21.90
N PHE A 159 -7.79 -8.22 -21.76
CA PHE A 159 -7.13 -9.20 -22.64
C PHE A 159 -6.83 -8.80 -24.09
N SER A 160 -7.68 -8.03 -24.76
CA SER A 160 -7.48 -7.64 -26.17
C SER A 160 -8.31 -6.42 -26.56
N GLU A 161 -7.90 -5.73 -27.62
CA GLU A 161 -8.66 -4.60 -28.18
C GLU A 161 -10.09 -4.96 -28.59
N ASN A 162 -10.32 -6.24 -28.96
CA ASN A 162 -11.65 -6.73 -29.34
C ASN A 162 -12.63 -6.85 -28.15
N LEU A 163 -12.09 -6.83 -26.92
CA LEU A 163 -12.86 -6.88 -25.68
C LEU A 163 -12.89 -5.51 -24.97
N SER A 164 -12.55 -4.44 -25.68
CA SER A 164 -12.59 -3.08 -25.13
C SER A 164 -13.98 -2.71 -24.61
N HIS A 165 -14.03 -1.87 -23.58
CA HIS A 165 -15.27 -1.40 -22.94
C HIS A 165 -16.13 -2.54 -22.36
N THR A 166 -15.48 -3.61 -21.89
CA THR A 166 -16.16 -4.69 -21.15
C THR A 166 -16.65 -4.15 -19.81
N VAL A 167 -17.88 -4.55 -19.47
CA VAL A 167 -18.56 -4.18 -18.22
C VAL A 167 -18.74 -5.43 -17.39
N THR A 168 -18.35 -5.36 -16.12
CA THR A 168 -18.67 -6.37 -15.11
C THR A 168 -19.30 -5.71 -13.90
N THR A 169 -20.16 -6.44 -13.18
CA THR A 169 -20.87 -5.92 -12.01
C THR A 169 -20.61 -6.80 -10.80
N GLY A 170 -20.66 -6.21 -9.64
CA GLY A 170 -20.47 -6.86 -8.35
C GLY A 170 -20.86 -5.91 -7.23
N ILE A 171 -20.30 -6.16 -6.05
CA ILE A 171 -20.52 -5.33 -4.87
C ILE A 171 -19.19 -4.85 -4.28
N VAL A 172 -19.25 -3.86 -3.43
CA VAL A 172 -18.15 -3.53 -2.51
C VAL A 172 -18.06 -4.68 -1.49
N SER A 173 -17.02 -5.51 -1.59
CA SER A 173 -16.82 -6.66 -0.69
C SER A 173 -16.11 -6.26 0.60
N ALA A 174 -15.23 -5.27 0.54
CA ALA A 174 -14.55 -4.66 1.69
C ALA A 174 -13.95 -3.30 1.29
N ILE A 175 -13.59 -2.50 2.29
CA ILE A 175 -12.87 -1.23 2.15
C ILE A 175 -11.63 -1.22 3.03
N GLY A 176 -10.64 -0.37 2.74
CA GLY A 176 -9.44 -0.23 3.58
C GLY A 176 -8.47 -1.41 3.48
N ARG A 177 -8.46 -2.15 2.36
CA ARG A 177 -7.53 -3.27 2.17
C ARG A 177 -6.12 -2.75 1.90
N SER A 178 -5.15 -3.24 2.65
CA SER A 178 -3.74 -2.86 2.57
C SER A 178 -2.82 -4.07 2.70
N ASN A 179 -1.52 -3.88 2.37
CA ASN A 179 -0.52 -4.95 2.32
C ASN A 179 -0.88 -6.10 1.36
N ILE A 180 -1.48 -5.73 0.22
CA ILE A 180 -1.92 -6.68 -0.82
C ILE A 180 -0.82 -6.88 -1.88
N LEU A 181 -0.21 -5.80 -2.37
CA LEU A 181 0.79 -5.83 -3.44
C LEU A 181 2.21 -5.69 -2.89
N ASP A 182 2.50 -4.61 -2.17
CA ASP A 182 3.82 -4.32 -1.63
C ASP A 182 3.72 -3.53 -0.31
N SER A 183 4.52 -3.94 0.68
CA SER A 183 4.63 -3.25 1.97
C SER A 183 5.18 -1.81 1.88
N GLY A 184 5.80 -1.45 0.74
CA GLY A 184 6.31 -0.09 0.46
C GLY A 184 5.25 0.87 -0.08
N SER A 185 4.18 0.35 -0.66
CA SER A 185 3.12 1.11 -1.31
C SER A 185 2.16 1.78 -0.33
N TYR A 186 1.36 2.72 -0.83
CA TYR A 186 0.25 3.33 -0.10
C TYR A 186 -1.04 2.71 -0.61
N GLU A 187 -1.56 1.75 0.13
CA GLU A 187 -2.69 0.92 -0.25
C GLU A 187 -3.87 1.15 0.69
N ASP A 188 -5.04 1.43 0.12
CA ASP A 188 -6.33 1.60 0.83
C ASP A 188 -7.46 1.06 -0.04
N PHE A 189 -7.26 -0.14 -0.63
CA PHE A 189 -8.08 -0.63 -1.72
C PHE A 189 -9.54 -0.87 -1.33
N ILE A 190 -10.42 -0.56 -2.29
CA ILE A 190 -11.77 -1.10 -2.37
C ILE A 190 -11.65 -2.52 -2.91
N GLN A 191 -12.15 -3.51 -2.16
CA GLN A 191 -12.29 -4.88 -2.64
C GLN A 191 -13.67 -5.07 -3.27
N THR A 192 -13.72 -5.73 -4.44
CA THR A 192 -14.97 -6.05 -5.14
C THR A 192 -14.94 -7.47 -5.71
N ASP A 193 -16.10 -8.08 -5.89
CA ASP A 193 -16.29 -9.32 -6.62
C ASP A 193 -16.66 -9.09 -8.10
N ALA A 194 -16.84 -7.84 -8.53
CA ALA A 194 -16.86 -7.50 -9.97
C ALA A 194 -15.58 -8.03 -10.63
N ALA A 195 -15.74 -8.70 -11.77
CA ALA A 195 -14.61 -9.38 -12.41
C ALA A 195 -13.57 -8.38 -12.96
N ILE A 196 -12.45 -8.25 -12.28
CA ILE A 196 -11.26 -7.52 -12.74
C ILE A 196 -10.29 -8.53 -13.35
N ASN A 197 -9.79 -8.24 -14.56
CA ASN A 197 -8.83 -9.09 -15.28
C ASN A 197 -7.73 -8.22 -15.88
N PRO A 198 -6.57 -8.81 -16.28
CA PRO A 198 -5.52 -8.08 -16.99
C PRO A 198 -6.07 -7.29 -18.18
N GLY A 199 -5.76 -6.00 -18.26
CA GLY A 199 -6.30 -5.03 -19.21
C GLY A 199 -7.42 -4.15 -18.64
N ASN A 200 -8.13 -4.55 -17.57
CA ASN A 200 -9.02 -3.65 -16.83
C ASN A 200 -8.26 -2.68 -15.92
N SER A 201 -6.98 -2.93 -15.65
CA SER A 201 -6.12 -2.03 -14.87
C SER A 201 -6.13 -0.63 -15.45
N GLY A 202 -6.34 0.39 -14.62
CA GLY A 202 -6.52 1.79 -14.99
C GLY A 202 -7.94 2.15 -15.40
N GLY A 203 -8.84 1.18 -15.56
CA GLY A 203 -10.26 1.40 -15.86
C GLY A 203 -11.08 1.82 -14.65
N ALA A 204 -12.36 2.14 -14.88
CA ALA A 204 -13.27 2.68 -13.89
C ALA A 204 -13.88 1.61 -13.00
N LEU A 205 -13.97 1.87 -11.69
CA LEU A 205 -14.96 1.29 -10.79
C LEU A 205 -15.99 2.38 -10.47
N LEU A 206 -17.28 2.10 -10.74
CA LEU A 206 -18.37 3.06 -10.65
C LEU A 206 -19.40 2.64 -9.62
N ASN A 207 -20.06 3.62 -8.99
CA ASN A 207 -21.30 3.41 -8.25
C ASN A 207 -22.52 3.34 -9.21
N MET A 208 -23.70 3.12 -8.66
CA MET A 208 -24.95 3.03 -9.47
C MET A 208 -25.48 4.38 -9.95
N ASP A 209 -24.88 5.50 -9.57
CA ASP A 209 -25.12 6.83 -10.12
C ASP A 209 -24.21 7.14 -11.32
N GLY A 210 -23.29 6.23 -11.65
CA GLY A 210 -22.29 6.35 -12.72
C GLY A 210 -21.12 7.26 -12.36
N GLU A 211 -20.85 7.44 -11.09
CA GLU A 211 -19.72 8.22 -10.59
C GLU A 211 -18.50 7.31 -10.37
N LEU A 212 -17.30 7.83 -10.62
CA LEU A 212 -16.03 7.13 -10.43
C LEU A 212 -15.70 7.03 -8.94
N ILE A 213 -15.80 5.83 -8.38
CA ILE A 213 -15.47 5.56 -6.96
C ILE A 213 -14.11 4.88 -6.79
N GLY A 214 -13.50 4.42 -7.88
CA GLY A 214 -12.16 3.84 -7.84
C GLY A 214 -11.57 3.56 -9.21
N ILE A 215 -10.25 3.29 -9.21
CA ILE A 215 -9.49 2.86 -10.39
C ILE A 215 -9.13 1.39 -10.22
N ASN A 216 -9.62 0.55 -11.14
CA ASN A 216 -9.31 -0.89 -11.13
C ASN A 216 -7.81 -1.09 -11.23
N THR A 217 -7.18 -1.92 -10.37
CA THR A 217 -5.72 -2.06 -10.39
C THR A 217 -5.24 -3.50 -10.31
N ALA A 218 -5.73 -4.30 -9.39
CA ALA A 218 -5.14 -5.59 -9.09
C ALA A 218 -6.19 -6.68 -8.87
N ILE A 219 -5.73 -7.94 -8.91
CA ILE A 219 -6.49 -9.12 -8.52
C ILE A 219 -5.68 -9.96 -7.55
N ALA A 220 -6.34 -10.61 -6.60
CA ALA A 220 -5.71 -11.67 -5.81
C ALA A 220 -5.57 -12.92 -6.68
N THR A 221 -4.34 -13.26 -7.07
CA THR A 221 -4.05 -14.48 -7.83
C THR A 221 -3.53 -15.57 -6.89
N GLY A 222 -4.16 -16.74 -6.89
CA GLY A 222 -3.70 -17.89 -6.12
C GLY A 222 -2.84 -18.82 -6.98
N GLY A 223 -1.50 -18.66 -6.97
CA GLY A 223 -0.58 -19.56 -7.64
C GLY A 223 -0.46 -19.36 -9.16
N TYR A 224 -0.42 -20.44 -9.95
CA TYR A 224 -0.11 -20.42 -11.39
C TYR A 224 -1.22 -19.90 -12.32
N GLU A 225 -2.44 -19.69 -11.84
CA GLU A 225 -3.56 -19.22 -12.65
C GLU A 225 -3.69 -17.70 -12.64
N LYS A 226 -3.66 -17.08 -13.82
CA LYS A 226 -3.74 -15.63 -14.05
C LYS A 226 -5.18 -15.17 -14.33
N GLY A 227 -6.16 -15.49 -13.45
CA GLY A 227 -7.55 -15.09 -13.65
C GLY A 227 -8.22 -14.60 -12.38
N ASN A 228 -9.32 -13.83 -12.54
CA ASN A 228 -10.13 -13.38 -11.42
C ASN A 228 -10.78 -14.57 -10.70
N ARG A 229 -10.71 -14.57 -9.37
CA ARG A 229 -11.34 -15.56 -8.48
C ARG A 229 -12.42 -14.96 -7.60
N GLY A 230 -13.04 -13.87 -8.03
CA GLY A 230 -14.02 -13.13 -7.24
C GLY A 230 -13.39 -12.18 -6.23
N VAL A 231 -12.11 -11.83 -6.40
CA VAL A 231 -11.42 -10.85 -5.55
C VAL A 231 -10.63 -9.90 -6.43
N GLY A 232 -11.21 -8.73 -6.67
CA GLY A 232 -10.61 -7.61 -7.36
C GLY A 232 -10.37 -6.44 -6.42
N PHE A 233 -9.46 -5.54 -6.80
CA PHE A 233 -9.08 -4.36 -6.04
C PHE A 233 -9.12 -3.11 -6.91
N ALA A 234 -9.56 -2.01 -6.32
CA ALA A 234 -9.51 -0.69 -6.94
C ALA A 234 -8.94 0.36 -5.98
N ILE A 235 -8.18 1.30 -6.51
CA ILE A 235 -7.68 2.46 -5.77
C ILE A 235 -8.84 3.43 -5.56
N PRO A 236 -9.16 3.86 -4.32
CA PRO A 236 -10.29 4.72 -4.01
C PRO A 236 -10.23 6.08 -4.74
N SER A 237 -11.39 6.60 -5.14
CA SER A 237 -11.48 7.91 -5.79
C SER A 237 -11.00 9.07 -4.92
N SER A 238 -11.20 9.00 -3.61
CA SER A 238 -10.69 10.01 -2.66
C SER A 238 -9.16 10.09 -2.69
N MET A 239 -8.47 8.93 -2.73
CA MET A 239 -7.03 8.85 -2.91
C MET A 239 -6.62 9.34 -4.30
N ALA A 240 -7.29 8.85 -5.35
CA ALA A 240 -6.98 9.21 -6.73
C ALA A 240 -7.13 10.72 -6.99
N ASN A 241 -8.16 11.36 -6.47
CA ASN A 241 -8.39 12.80 -6.62
C ASN A 241 -7.27 13.64 -5.97
N ARG A 242 -6.81 13.23 -4.77
CA ARG A 242 -5.70 13.91 -4.09
C ARG A 242 -4.39 13.77 -4.87
N ILE A 243 -4.10 12.57 -5.36
CA ILE A 243 -2.89 12.26 -6.15
C ILE A 243 -2.93 12.97 -7.49
N MET A 244 -4.05 12.93 -8.20
CA MET A 244 -4.26 13.56 -9.49
C MET A 244 -3.93 15.07 -9.46
N SER A 245 -4.37 15.79 -8.42
CA SER A 245 -4.06 17.23 -8.27
C SER A 245 -2.55 17.48 -8.25
N ASP A 246 -1.81 16.74 -7.43
CA ASP A 246 -0.34 16.89 -7.37
C ASP A 246 0.34 16.50 -8.69
N LEU A 247 -0.11 15.43 -9.36
CA LEU A 247 0.46 14.99 -10.63
C LEU A 247 0.23 16.00 -11.75
N ILE A 248 -0.95 16.63 -11.80
CA ILE A 248 -1.25 17.68 -12.80
C ILE A 248 -0.45 18.94 -12.53
N ASP A 249 -0.36 19.37 -11.27
CA ASP A 249 0.25 20.65 -10.90
C ASP A 249 1.79 20.59 -10.87
N LYS A 250 2.37 19.45 -10.49
CA LYS A 250 3.80 19.31 -10.18
C LYS A 250 4.49 18.20 -10.99
N GLY A 251 3.74 17.23 -11.52
CA GLY A 251 4.28 16.02 -12.15
C GLY A 251 4.67 14.92 -11.17
N TYR A 252 4.63 15.17 -9.87
CA TYR A 252 4.95 14.22 -8.80
C TYR A 252 4.11 14.47 -7.54
N VAL A 253 4.04 13.48 -6.66
CA VAL A 253 3.22 13.56 -5.44
C VAL A 253 4.05 14.02 -4.26
N THR A 254 3.61 15.10 -3.61
CA THR A 254 4.15 15.58 -2.36
C THR A 254 3.48 14.86 -1.19
N ARG A 255 4.27 14.23 -0.33
CA ARG A 255 3.75 13.48 0.83
C ARG A 255 4.07 14.16 2.14
N SER A 256 3.13 14.07 3.08
CA SER A 256 3.36 14.53 4.44
C SER A 256 3.97 13.45 5.33
N TRP A 257 4.65 13.91 6.35
CA TRP A 257 5.35 13.09 7.33
C TRP A 257 5.03 13.50 8.76
N LEU A 258 4.80 12.51 9.62
CA LEU A 258 4.54 12.69 11.05
C LEU A 258 5.79 12.51 11.91
N GLY A 259 6.69 11.61 11.49
CA GLY A 259 7.92 11.32 12.21
C GLY A 259 7.76 10.36 13.38
N VAL A 260 7.07 9.26 13.15
CA VAL A 260 6.87 8.19 14.13
C VAL A 260 7.25 6.84 13.54
N ILE A 261 7.67 5.91 14.40
CA ILE A 261 7.76 4.49 14.11
C ILE A 261 6.51 3.85 14.70
N ILE A 262 5.76 3.15 13.86
CA ILE A 262 4.44 2.62 14.21
C ILE A 262 4.43 1.10 14.16
N GLN A 263 3.57 0.50 14.98
CA GLN A 263 3.33 -0.93 15.07
C GLN A 263 1.82 -1.18 15.14
N ASP A 264 1.36 -2.25 14.49
CA ASP A 264 -0.04 -2.67 14.62
C ASP A 264 -0.34 -3.09 16.06
N LEU A 265 -1.56 -2.77 16.51
CA LEU A 265 -2.03 -3.06 17.85
C LEU A 265 -2.68 -4.46 17.85
N ASP A 266 -1.95 -5.50 18.26
CA ASP A 266 -2.52 -6.80 18.50
C ASP A 266 -3.21 -6.88 19.89
N SER A 267 -4.00 -7.95 20.10
CA SER A 267 -4.76 -8.10 21.35
C SER A 267 -3.87 -8.19 22.57
N GLU A 268 -2.72 -8.87 22.48
CA GLU A 268 -1.79 -9.08 23.59
C GLU A 268 -1.14 -7.74 24.00
N THR A 269 -0.74 -6.93 23.00
CA THR A 269 -0.18 -5.58 23.23
C THR A 269 -1.23 -4.63 23.81
N ALA A 270 -2.48 -4.68 23.30
CA ALA A 270 -3.56 -3.83 23.82
C ALA A 270 -3.88 -4.16 25.28
N ASP A 271 -3.96 -5.45 25.64
CA ASP A 271 -4.17 -5.90 27.00
C ASP A 271 -3.02 -5.48 27.94
N ALA A 272 -1.76 -5.58 27.44
CA ALA A 272 -0.58 -5.16 28.21
C ALA A 272 -0.50 -3.63 28.43
N LEU A 273 -1.15 -2.84 27.57
CA LEU A 273 -1.24 -1.38 27.68
C LEU A 273 -2.52 -0.90 28.37
N ASP A 274 -3.38 -1.82 28.83
CA ASP A 274 -4.68 -1.52 29.43
C ASP A 274 -5.59 -0.67 28.53
N ILE A 275 -5.68 -1.07 27.25
CA ILE A 275 -6.43 -0.35 26.21
C ILE A 275 -7.60 -1.21 25.71
N ASP A 276 -8.83 -0.70 25.80
CA ASP A 276 -10.04 -1.42 25.40
C ASP A 276 -10.19 -1.63 23.89
N THR A 277 -9.59 -0.74 23.05
CA THR A 277 -9.66 -0.86 21.59
C THR A 277 -8.62 -1.84 21.04
N ARG A 278 -8.96 -2.48 19.93
CA ARG A 278 -8.04 -3.27 19.10
C ARG A 278 -7.69 -2.56 17.78
N ASN A 279 -8.28 -1.39 17.58
CA ASN A 279 -8.02 -0.53 16.40
C ASN A 279 -7.09 0.60 16.80
N GLY A 280 -6.17 0.95 15.90
CA GLY A 280 -5.23 2.04 16.06
C GLY A 280 -3.82 1.69 15.59
N ALA A 281 -2.95 2.67 15.64
CA ALA A 281 -1.52 2.51 15.38
C ALA A 281 -0.73 2.84 16.65
N LEU A 282 -0.03 1.87 17.21
CA LEU A 282 0.83 2.05 18.37
C LEU A 282 2.11 2.76 17.95
N ILE A 283 2.48 3.80 18.70
CA ILE A 283 3.75 4.51 18.52
C ILE A 283 4.86 3.74 19.24
N ALA A 284 5.70 3.09 18.48
CA ALA A 284 6.85 2.34 18.98
C ALA A 284 8.04 3.25 19.27
N ASP A 285 8.19 4.36 18.51
CA ASP A 285 9.22 5.38 18.73
C ASP A 285 8.80 6.72 18.09
N VAL A 286 9.36 7.83 18.55
CA VAL A 286 9.17 9.17 18.00
C VAL A 286 10.50 9.69 17.49
N VAL A 287 10.53 10.08 16.21
CA VAL A 287 11.75 10.60 15.57
C VAL A 287 12.09 11.97 16.13
N LYS A 288 13.35 12.18 16.49
CA LYS A 288 13.84 13.46 17.00
C LYS A 288 13.68 14.57 15.95
N ASP A 289 13.37 15.79 16.40
CA ASP A 289 13.16 16.98 15.57
C ASP A 289 12.00 16.81 14.55
N SER A 290 11.04 15.91 14.85
CA SER A 290 9.89 15.60 14.00
C SER A 290 8.61 16.38 14.39
N PRO A 291 7.60 16.44 13.49
CA PRO A 291 6.27 16.94 13.82
C PRO A 291 5.63 16.27 15.03
N ALA A 292 5.80 14.97 15.18
CA ALA A 292 5.25 14.22 16.31
C ALA A 292 5.90 14.61 17.64
N GLU A 293 7.23 14.75 17.67
CA GLU A 293 7.96 15.21 18.86
C GLU A 293 7.52 16.64 19.24
N ALA A 294 7.48 17.55 18.26
CA ALA A 294 7.05 18.94 18.48
C ALA A 294 5.62 19.04 19.00
N ALA A 295 4.73 18.11 18.60
CA ALA A 295 3.35 18.03 19.07
C ALA A 295 3.20 17.33 20.43
N GLY A 296 4.26 16.72 20.96
CA GLY A 296 4.23 15.99 22.22
C GLY A 296 3.58 14.60 22.13
N ILE A 297 3.60 13.97 20.95
CA ILE A 297 3.32 12.53 20.79
C ILE A 297 4.45 11.75 21.44
N GLN A 298 4.15 10.64 22.10
CA GLN A 298 5.09 9.87 22.91
C GLN A 298 5.08 8.39 22.51
N GLU A 299 6.18 7.71 22.80
CA GLU A 299 6.26 6.25 22.75
C GLU A 299 5.17 5.67 23.68
N GLY A 300 4.46 4.64 23.18
CA GLY A 300 3.32 4.03 23.89
C GLY A 300 1.96 4.67 23.60
N ASP A 301 1.90 5.84 22.94
CA ASP A 301 0.63 6.39 22.44
C ASP A 301 0.02 5.44 21.38
N VAL A 302 -1.30 5.28 21.38
CA VAL A 302 -2.02 4.61 20.30
C VAL A 302 -2.85 5.65 19.56
N ILE A 303 -2.52 5.92 18.30
CA ILE A 303 -3.31 6.81 17.45
C ILE A 303 -4.57 6.08 16.99
N ILE A 304 -5.74 6.62 17.36
CA ILE A 304 -7.07 6.04 17.05
C ILE A 304 -7.89 6.90 16.09
N GLU A 305 -7.52 8.18 15.91
CA GLU A 305 -8.24 9.09 15.01
C GLU A 305 -7.29 10.14 14.46
N PHE A 306 -7.46 10.51 13.19
CA PHE A 306 -6.73 11.58 12.51
C PHE A 306 -7.72 12.45 11.73
N ASN A 307 -7.87 13.74 12.10
CA ASN A 307 -8.84 14.69 11.54
C ASN A 307 -10.29 14.17 11.47
N GLY A 308 -10.74 13.43 12.49
CA GLY A 308 -12.08 12.84 12.53
C GLY A 308 -12.21 11.50 11.82
N LYS A 309 -11.20 11.05 11.06
CA LYS A 309 -11.17 9.71 10.46
C LYS A 309 -10.63 8.71 11.47
N SER A 310 -11.34 7.61 11.69
CA SER A 310 -10.89 6.51 12.56
C SER A 310 -9.67 5.83 11.96
N ILE A 311 -8.68 5.52 12.81
CA ILE A 311 -7.48 4.78 12.42
C ILE A 311 -7.64 3.32 12.86
N ALA A 312 -7.69 2.43 11.90
CA ALA A 312 -7.85 1.00 12.15
C ALA A 312 -6.51 0.29 12.41
N ASN A 313 -5.45 0.69 11.72
CA ASN A 313 -4.12 0.05 11.75
C ASN A 313 -3.01 1.01 11.25
N THR A 314 -1.78 0.53 11.22
CA THR A 314 -0.61 1.30 10.76
C THR A 314 -0.68 1.71 9.29
N ALA A 315 -1.19 0.86 8.41
CA ALA A 315 -1.32 1.17 6.98
C ALA A 315 -2.32 2.32 6.77
N ASN A 316 -3.45 2.29 7.47
CA ASN A 316 -4.43 3.35 7.43
C ASN A 316 -3.86 4.69 7.94
N LEU A 317 -3.13 4.70 9.07
CA LEU A 317 -2.44 5.90 9.55
C LEU A 317 -1.41 6.42 8.52
N LYS A 318 -0.58 5.53 7.96
CA LYS A 318 0.41 5.87 6.93
C LYS A 318 -0.25 6.57 5.74
N ASN A 319 -1.38 6.04 5.25
CA ASN A 319 -2.12 6.59 4.11
C ASN A 319 -2.68 7.98 4.44
N VAL A 320 -3.41 8.12 5.55
CA VAL A 320 -4.06 9.39 5.94
C VAL A 320 -3.02 10.49 6.17
N VAL A 321 -1.91 10.19 6.84
CA VAL A 321 -0.81 11.14 7.03
C VAL A 321 -0.16 11.52 5.70
N SER A 322 0.20 10.53 4.88
CA SER A 322 0.89 10.76 3.60
C SER A 322 0.08 11.61 2.61
N LEU A 323 -1.24 11.42 2.57
CA LEU A 323 -2.14 12.15 1.68
C LEU A 323 -2.59 13.50 2.24
N SER A 324 -2.25 13.83 3.48
CA SER A 324 -2.48 15.15 4.05
C SER A 324 -1.58 16.20 3.39
N THR A 325 -1.99 17.46 3.43
CA THR A 325 -1.19 18.56 2.88
C THR A 325 -0.01 18.85 3.82
N PRO A 326 1.24 18.95 3.33
CA PRO A 326 2.36 19.43 4.12
C PRO A 326 2.06 20.80 4.73
N GLU A 327 2.67 21.12 5.87
CA GLU A 327 2.48 22.36 6.66
C GLU A 327 1.05 22.56 7.19
N SER A 328 0.14 21.59 6.98
CA SER A 328 -1.20 21.64 7.55
C SER A 328 -1.20 21.22 9.02
N THR A 329 -2.05 21.88 9.83
CA THR A 329 -2.26 21.50 11.22
C THR A 329 -3.42 20.51 11.33
N ASN A 330 -3.14 19.35 11.89
CA ASN A 330 -4.04 18.21 11.96
C ASN A 330 -4.37 17.88 13.42
N ARG A 331 -5.59 17.41 13.69
CA ARG A 331 -6.01 16.90 14.99
C ARG A 331 -5.79 15.39 15.05
N VAL A 332 -4.99 14.96 16.01
CA VAL A 332 -4.68 13.55 16.24
C VAL A 332 -5.19 13.15 17.62
N LYS A 333 -6.05 12.13 17.67
CA LYS A 333 -6.54 11.58 18.93
C LYS A 333 -5.73 10.32 19.25
N VAL A 334 -5.11 10.36 20.41
CA VAL A 334 -4.30 9.25 20.93
C VAL A 334 -4.90 8.71 22.22
N ILE A 335 -4.65 7.44 22.52
CA ILE A 335 -4.81 6.88 23.85
C ILE A 335 -3.42 6.86 24.49
N ARG A 336 -3.28 7.50 25.66
CA ARG A 336 -2.06 7.53 26.46
C ARG A 336 -2.41 7.11 27.88
N ASP A 337 -1.74 6.08 28.39
CA ASP A 337 -2.01 5.54 29.75
C ASP A 337 -3.52 5.26 29.93
N GLY A 338 -4.16 4.57 28.99
CA GLY A 338 -5.58 4.27 28.98
C GLY A 338 -6.52 5.47 28.76
N THR A 339 -6.01 6.71 28.66
CA THR A 339 -6.82 7.94 28.58
C THR A 339 -6.77 8.57 27.19
N PRO A 340 -7.93 8.87 26.55
CA PRO A 340 -7.95 9.59 25.27
C PRO A 340 -7.45 11.04 25.41
N LYS A 341 -6.55 11.45 24.53
CA LYS A 341 -6.03 12.82 24.42
C LYS A 341 -6.07 13.28 22.97
N THR A 342 -6.29 14.57 22.73
CA THR A 342 -6.21 15.16 21.39
C THR A 342 -5.02 16.09 21.33
N VAL A 343 -4.12 15.86 20.36
CA VAL A 343 -2.97 16.71 20.09
C VAL A 343 -3.13 17.36 18.71
N LYS A 344 -2.55 18.55 18.52
CA LYS A 344 -2.48 19.24 17.23
C LYS A 344 -1.07 19.06 16.70
N VAL A 345 -0.97 18.55 15.46
CA VAL A 345 0.30 18.29 14.79
C VAL A 345 0.35 19.06 13.49
N THR A 346 1.38 19.85 13.27
CA THR A 346 1.68 20.44 11.97
C THR A 346 2.63 19.50 11.22
N LEU A 347 2.14 18.87 10.14
CA LEU A 347 2.92 17.91 9.37
C LEU A 347 4.02 18.62 8.59
N GLN A 348 5.09 17.90 8.28
CA GLN A 348 6.14 18.34 7.37
C GLN A 348 6.10 17.52 6.08
N GLU A 349 6.77 18.00 5.05
CA GLU A 349 7.00 17.21 3.85
C GLU A 349 7.90 16.00 4.17
N LEU A 350 7.61 14.86 3.54
CA LEU A 350 8.38 13.63 3.72
C LEU A 350 9.81 13.86 3.20
N PRO A 351 10.86 13.72 4.02
CA PRO A 351 12.24 13.88 3.60
C PRO A 351 12.63 12.92 2.48
N GLU A 352 13.50 13.33 1.55
CA GLU A 352 13.96 12.49 0.43
C GLU A 352 14.57 11.15 0.86
N ASN A 353 15.18 11.11 2.06
CA ASN A 353 15.76 9.90 2.66
C ASN A 353 15.13 9.59 4.02
N PRO A 354 13.86 9.19 4.09
CA PRO A 354 13.20 8.84 5.34
C PRO A 354 13.87 7.64 6.04
N ARG A 355 14.58 6.78 5.30
CA ARG A 355 15.38 5.68 5.87
C ARG A 355 16.53 6.15 6.77
N GLN A 356 17.04 7.37 6.61
CA GLN A 356 18.04 7.92 7.53
C GLN A 356 17.44 8.22 8.91
N PHE A 357 16.12 8.47 8.98
CA PHE A 357 15.40 8.69 10.23
C PHE A 357 14.87 7.36 10.81
N VAL A 358 14.53 6.39 9.97
CA VAL A 358 14.11 5.03 10.37
C VAL A 358 15.32 4.17 10.72
N SER A 359 16.49 4.39 10.11
CA SER A 359 17.76 3.74 10.46
C SER A 359 18.45 4.36 11.69
N ARG A 360 17.81 5.32 12.35
CA ARG A 360 17.91 5.51 13.77
C ARG A 360 16.80 4.73 14.54
N GLU A 361 16.46 3.46 14.14
CA GLU A 361 16.54 2.45 15.20
C GLU A 361 17.78 2.87 15.95
N ARG A 362 17.68 3.20 17.22
CA ARG A 362 18.86 3.24 18.04
C ARG A 362 19.61 1.95 17.77
N THR A 363 20.35 1.93 16.66
CA THR A 363 21.62 1.28 16.61
C THR A 363 22.36 2.01 17.70
N THR A 364 22.09 1.64 18.93
CA THR A 364 23.12 1.64 19.89
C THR A 364 24.12 0.64 19.33
N THR A 365 24.95 1.13 18.40
CA THR A 365 26.35 0.81 18.50
C THR A 365 26.68 1.36 19.87
N ASN A 366 26.36 0.55 20.89
CA ASN A 366 26.84 0.83 22.22
C ASN A 366 28.36 0.95 22.08
N ASP A 367 28.99 1.58 23.00
CA ASP A 367 30.46 1.79 23.02
C ASP A 367 31.26 0.49 22.70
N PHE A 368 30.57 -0.67 22.63
CA PHE A 368 31.10 -2.00 22.32
C PHE A 368 30.98 -2.43 20.86
N GLY A 369 30.35 -1.65 19.98
CA GLY A 369 30.12 -2.01 18.58
C GLY A 369 29.05 -3.09 18.38
N LEU A 370 28.13 -3.32 19.34
CA LEU A 370 27.06 -4.29 19.26
C LEU A 370 25.75 -3.64 18.79
N GLN A 371 25.10 -4.24 17.81
CA GLN A 371 23.73 -3.96 17.41
C GLN A 371 22.82 -5.08 17.91
N LEU A 372 21.92 -4.75 18.84
CA LEU A 372 21.06 -5.71 19.51
C LEU A 372 19.61 -5.52 19.09
N LYS A 373 18.89 -6.64 18.90
CA LYS A 373 17.44 -6.63 18.68
C LYS A 373 16.74 -7.60 19.62
N LYS A 374 15.51 -7.25 20.04
CA LYS A 374 14.65 -8.20 20.75
C LYS A 374 14.31 -9.36 19.81
N ILE A 375 14.30 -10.57 20.32
CA ILE A 375 13.97 -11.77 19.55
C ILE A 375 12.51 -11.68 19.08
N ASN A 376 12.30 -11.96 17.79
CA ASN A 376 11.00 -12.18 17.19
C ASN A 376 11.02 -13.46 16.35
N SER A 377 9.89 -13.87 15.81
CA SER A 377 9.75 -15.11 15.03
C SER A 377 10.67 -15.16 13.80
N SER A 378 10.90 -14.01 13.14
CA SER A 378 11.82 -13.93 12.00
C SER A 378 13.28 -14.12 12.42
N LEU A 379 13.73 -13.44 13.49
CA LEU A 379 15.09 -13.57 14.02
C LEU A 379 15.34 -14.96 14.61
N ARG A 380 14.32 -15.59 15.25
CA ARG A 380 14.42 -16.99 15.69
C ARG A 380 14.75 -17.92 14.52
N LYS A 381 14.02 -17.76 13.42
CA LYS A 381 14.24 -18.57 12.21
C LYS A 381 15.58 -18.28 11.54
N GLN A 382 15.96 -16.99 11.47
CA GLN A 382 17.20 -16.56 10.81
C GLN A 382 18.45 -17.05 11.53
N TYR A 383 18.45 -17.03 12.88
CA TYR A 383 19.61 -17.37 13.71
C TYR A 383 19.45 -18.71 14.45
N GLU A 384 18.45 -19.52 14.08
CA GLU A 384 18.19 -20.86 14.65
C GLU A 384 18.07 -20.83 16.19
N ILE A 385 17.38 -19.82 16.74
CA ILE A 385 17.20 -19.63 18.18
C ILE A 385 16.02 -20.48 18.67
N ASP A 386 16.24 -21.35 19.64
CA ASP A 386 15.22 -22.19 20.25
C ASP A 386 14.05 -21.37 20.83
N SER A 387 12.84 -21.96 20.84
CA SER A 387 11.63 -21.27 21.29
C SER A 387 11.63 -20.89 22.77
N ASP A 388 12.42 -21.60 23.58
CA ASP A 388 12.59 -21.41 25.04
C ASP A 388 13.65 -20.35 25.41
N GLN A 389 14.33 -19.76 24.41
CA GLN A 389 15.40 -18.80 24.67
C GLN A 389 14.88 -17.37 24.60
N ASP A 390 15.20 -16.57 25.63
CA ASP A 390 14.90 -15.15 25.74
C ASP A 390 16.17 -14.32 25.82
N GLY A 391 16.09 -13.05 25.38
CA GLY A 391 17.21 -12.12 25.40
C GLY A 391 17.22 -11.18 24.19
N LEU A 392 18.38 -10.56 23.94
CA LEU A 392 18.62 -9.71 22.78
C LEU A 392 19.61 -10.40 21.83
N VAL A 393 19.24 -10.53 20.55
CA VAL A 393 20.13 -11.10 19.54
C VAL A 393 21.05 -10.03 18.96
N VAL A 394 22.33 -10.37 18.80
CA VAL A 394 23.32 -9.54 18.09
C VAL A 394 23.03 -9.65 16.59
N THR A 395 22.49 -8.60 16.00
CA THR A 395 22.12 -8.57 14.57
C THR A 395 23.20 -7.96 13.69
N ARG A 396 24.14 -7.22 14.29
CA ARG A 396 25.34 -6.70 13.65
C ARG A 396 26.42 -6.45 14.71
N ILE A 397 27.68 -6.58 14.32
CA ILE A 397 28.80 -6.27 15.19
C ILE A 397 29.88 -5.52 14.41
N ASP A 398 30.44 -4.47 15.02
CA ASP A 398 31.60 -3.80 14.46
C ASP A 398 32.85 -4.72 14.62
N ARG A 399 33.47 -5.09 13.50
CA ARG A 399 34.63 -5.96 13.45
C ARG A 399 35.86 -5.35 14.12
N ASN A 400 35.91 -4.02 14.25
CA ASN A 400 36.96 -3.29 14.96
C ASN A 400 36.61 -3.05 16.43
N GLY A 401 35.35 -3.31 16.83
CA GLY A 401 34.88 -3.12 18.19
C GLY A 401 35.37 -4.17 19.17
N GLU A 402 35.43 -3.80 20.46
CA GLU A 402 35.95 -4.67 21.54
C GLU A 402 35.12 -5.97 21.66
N ALA A 403 33.82 -5.91 21.51
CA ALA A 403 32.96 -7.08 21.58
C ALA A 403 33.35 -8.15 20.55
N PHE A 404 33.66 -7.73 19.31
CA PHE A 404 34.12 -8.66 18.27
C PHE A 404 35.48 -9.26 18.59
N GLN A 405 36.43 -8.44 19.09
CA GLN A 405 37.78 -8.90 19.47
C GLN A 405 37.71 -9.93 20.61
N LYS A 406 36.78 -9.76 21.54
CA LYS A 406 36.54 -10.72 22.64
C LYS A 406 35.71 -11.94 22.23
N GLY A 407 35.30 -12.05 20.99
CA GLY A 407 34.69 -13.25 20.44
C GLY A 407 33.16 -13.26 20.40
N ILE A 408 32.45 -12.14 20.63
CA ILE A 408 31.03 -12.02 20.35
C ILE A 408 30.84 -11.94 18.83
N ARG A 409 29.75 -12.53 18.32
CA ARG A 409 29.46 -12.62 16.88
C ARG A 409 27.98 -12.30 16.60
N GLU A 410 27.66 -12.04 15.36
CA GLU A 410 26.30 -11.95 14.87
C GLU A 410 25.59 -13.30 15.09
N GLY A 411 24.32 -13.25 15.52
CA GLY A 411 23.55 -14.41 15.94
C GLY A 411 23.68 -14.77 17.43
N ASP A 412 24.69 -14.25 18.14
CA ASP A 412 24.82 -14.45 19.58
C ASP A 412 23.67 -13.82 20.35
N LEU A 413 23.26 -14.44 21.46
CA LEU A 413 22.14 -14.02 22.28
C LEU A 413 22.61 -13.45 23.62
N VAL A 414 22.47 -12.15 23.86
CA VAL A 414 22.75 -11.50 25.14
C VAL A 414 21.59 -11.77 26.09
N LYS A 415 21.84 -12.53 27.16
CA LYS A 415 20.83 -12.96 28.14
C LYS A 415 20.83 -12.13 29.41
N ARG A 416 21.99 -11.63 29.83
CA ARG A 416 22.13 -10.83 31.04
C ARG A 416 23.20 -9.76 30.90
N VAL A 417 23.02 -8.69 31.67
CA VAL A 417 24.07 -7.71 32.00
C VAL A 417 24.30 -7.81 33.50
N GLY A 418 25.52 -8.16 33.88
CA GLY A 418 25.81 -8.55 35.23
C GLY A 418 24.99 -9.78 35.66
N THR A 419 24.21 -9.64 36.73
CA THR A 419 23.32 -10.68 37.23
C THR A 419 21.89 -10.53 36.77
N GLU A 420 21.50 -9.41 36.13
CA GLU A 420 20.14 -9.08 35.75
C GLU A 420 19.83 -9.57 34.32
N LYS A 421 18.63 -10.15 34.12
CA LYS A 421 18.15 -10.58 32.79
C LYS A 421 17.88 -9.38 31.90
N VAL A 422 18.09 -9.55 30.58
CA VAL A 422 17.85 -8.52 29.56
C VAL A 422 16.76 -8.98 28.62
N GLU A 423 15.60 -8.34 28.68
CA GLU A 423 14.44 -8.64 27.85
C GLU A 423 14.09 -7.53 26.85
N SER A 424 14.76 -6.37 26.97
CA SER A 424 14.58 -5.22 26.07
C SER A 424 15.84 -4.41 25.92
N ILE A 425 15.96 -3.65 24.83
CA ILE A 425 17.08 -2.75 24.58
C ILE A 425 17.17 -1.68 25.66
N ASN A 426 16.03 -1.15 26.13
CA ASN A 426 16.00 -0.16 27.19
C ASN A 426 16.53 -0.73 28.51
N ALA A 427 16.18 -1.99 28.85
CA ALA A 427 16.75 -2.68 30.01
C ALA A 427 18.27 -2.86 29.86
N PHE A 428 18.73 -3.26 28.68
CA PHE A 428 20.15 -3.40 28.38
C PHE A 428 20.90 -2.06 28.61
N ASN A 429 20.43 -0.97 27.99
CA ASN A 429 21.06 0.33 28.08
C ASN A 429 21.11 0.84 29.53
N ARG A 430 20.00 0.69 30.28
CA ARG A 430 19.96 1.07 31.71
C ARG A 430 20.97 0.31 32.55
N LEU A 431 21.12 -1.00 32.30
CA LEU A 431 22.06 -1.85 33.03
C LEU A 431 23.53 -1.58 32.67
N VAL A 432 23.79 -1.26 31.39
CA VAL A 432 25.09 -0.78 30.93
C VAL A 432 25.45 0.54 31.61
N GLU A 433 24.50 1.50 31.61
CA GLU A 433 24.71 2.79 32.28
C GLU A 433 25.00 2.64 33.78
N LYS A 434 24.27 1.74 34.46
CA LYS A 434 24.52 1.39 35.88
C LYS A 434 25.93 0.80 36.09
N SER A 435 26.48 0.18 35.05
CA SER A 435 27.84 -0.44 35.12
C SER A 435 28.96 0.56 34.86
N LYS A 436 28.68 1.77 34.37
CA LYS A 436 29.69 2.81 34.08
C LYS A 436 30.57 3.16 35.29
N SER A 437 30.00 3.16 36.48
CA SER A 437 30.79 3.40 37.73
C SER A 437 31.86 2.35 38.00
N LYS A 438 31.76 1.17 37.35
CA LYS A 438 32.73 0.08 37.49
C LYS A 438 33.76 0.04 36.36
N GLY A 439 33.62 0.90 35.33
CA GLY A 439 34.49 0.94 34.15
C GLY A 439 34.41 -0.30 33.24
N THR A 440 33.57 -1.27 33.59
CA THR A 440 33.40 -2.51 32.80
C THR A 440 31.97 -3.00 32.88
N VAL A 441 31.49 -3.67 31.82
CA VAL A 441 30.20 -4.37 31.79
C VAL A 441 30.44 -5.88 31.59
N LEU A 442 29.69 -6.68 32.33
CA LEU A 442 29.70 -8.14 32.21
C LEU A 442 28.48 -8.61 31.45
N LEU A 443 28.66 -9.25 30.30
CA LEU A 443 27.57 -9.78 29.48
C LEU A 443 27.55 -11.31 29.55
N LEU A 444 26.42 -11.93 29.84
CA LEU A 444 26.19 -13.35 29.62
C LEU A 444 25.64 -13.54 28.23
N VAL A 445 26.40 -14.19 27.36
CA VAL A 445 26.08 -14.41 25.95
C VAL A 445 25.97 -15.89 25.66
N LYS A 446 24.86 -16.34 25.03
CA LYS A 446 24.70 -17.71 24.55
C LYS A 446 25.05 -17.75 23.06
N LYS A 447 25.84 -18.75 22.67
CA LYS A 447 26.22 -19.01 21.28
C LYS A 447 25.14 -19.82 20.55
N PRO A 448 24.85 -19.59 19.25
CA PRO A 448 24.02 -20.49 18.46
C PRO A 448 24.54 -21.92 18.52
N GLY A 449 23.68 -22.89 18.84
CA GLY A 449 24.05 -24.30 18.95
C GLY A 449 25.07 -24.63 20.05
N GLY A 450 25.41 -23.67 20.93
CA GLY A 450 26.48 -23.81 21.96
C GLY A 450 26.05 -23.39 23.35
N GLY A 451 27.06 -23.41 24.28
CA GLY A 451 26.88 -22.99 25.69
C GLY A 451 26.87 -21.46 25.85
N SER A 452 26.51 -21.00 27.05
CA SER A 452 26.60 -19.61 27.46
C SER A 452 27.99 -19.28 28.01
N ARG A 453 28.50 -18.06 27.73
CA ARG A 453 29.79 -17.58 28.22
C ARG A 453 29.68 -16.12 28.67
N TYR A 454 30.41 -15.78 29.71
CA TYR A 454 30.56 -14.40 30.16
C TYR A 454 31.66 -13.67 29.38
N PHE A 455 31.34 -12.41 29.02
CA PHE A 455 32.24 -11.49 28.36
C PHE A 455 32.29 -10.18 29.17
N THR A 456 33.49 -9.76 29.58
CA THR A 456 33.71 -8.45 30.21
C THR A 456 34.17 -7.48 29.14
N LEU A 457 33.43 -6.37 28.96
CA LEU A 457 33.76 -5.31 28.02
C LEU A 457 34.06 -4.02 28.80
N ASN A 458 35.00 -3.19 28.30
CA ASN A 458 35.34 -1.90 28.88
C ASN A 458 34.32 -0.84 28.51
N LEU A 459 34.04 0.10 29.42
CA LEU A 459 33.04 1.19 29.26
C LEU A 459 33.75 2.54 29.11
#